data_e85fd7eeba38f510a0257012887631d9
#
_entry.id   e85fd7eeba38f510a0257012887631d9
#
_cell.length_a   1.000
_cell.length_b   1.000
_cell.length_c   1.000
_cell.angle_alpha   90.00
_cell.angle_beta   90.00
_cell.angle_gamma   90.00
#
_symmetry.space_group_name_H-M   'P 1'
#
loop_
_entity.id
_entity.type
_entity.pdbx_description
1 polymer ?
#
loop_
_entity_poly.entity_id
_entity_poly.type
_entity_poly.pdbx_seq_one_letter_code
_entity_poly.pdbx_strand_id
1 'polypeptide(L)'
;MLAGLLNWPQATFASKLKPSGARAEVTREVDGGLETISMKLPAVVTTDLRLNEPRYVTLPNIMKAKKKALEVLRPDALGVDVTPRLTTLKVVEPAKRKAGVKVADAKALVDKLRNDAKVI
;
A
#
# COMPACT_ATOMS: atom_id res chain seq x y z
N MET A 1 8.90 -2.07 -2.82
CA MET A 1 10.32 -2.34 -2.51
C MET A 1 10.69 -3.81 -2.72
N LEU A 2 10.04 -4.80 -2.06
CA LEU A 2 10.36 -6.24 -2.23
C LEU A 2 10.30 -6.69 -3.70
N ALA A 3 9.24 -6.37 -4.44
CA ALA A 3 9.10 -6.70 -5.86
C ALA A 3 10.24 -6.12 -6.71
N GLY A 4 10.63 -4.87 -6.45
CA GLY A 4 11.75 -4.24 -7.14
C GLY A 4 13.09 -4.91 -6.86
N LEU A 5 13.34 -5.33 -5.60
CA LEU A 5 14.57 -6.05 -5.25
C LEU A 5 14.65 -7.44 -5.90
N LEU A 6 13.51 -8.10 -6.04
CA LEU A 6 13.41 -9.42 -6.68
C LEU A 6 13.24 -9.36 -8.21
N ASN A 7 13.04 -8.17 -8.75
CA ASN A 7 12.65 -7.97 -10.17
C ASN A 7 11.41 -8.79 -10.56
N TRP A 8 10.42 -8.85 -9.66
CA TRP A 8 9.17 -9.56 -9.86
C TRP A 8 8.03 -8.58 -10.16
N PRO A 9 7.03 -9.01 -10.95
CA PRO A 9 5.80 -8.26 -11.12
C PRO A 9 5.10 -8.02 -9.77
N GLN A 10 4.33 -6.94 -9.68
CA GLN A 10 3.56 -6.64 -8.47
C GLN A 10 2.14 -6.21 -8.80
N ALA A 11 1.22 -6.56 -7.91
CA ALA A 11 -0.13 -6.02 -7.87
C ALA A 11 -0.48 -5.62 -6.43
N THR A 12 -0.89 -4.37 -6.24
CA THR A 12 -1.21 -3.82 -4.92
C THR A 12 -2.71 -3.64 -4.76
N PHE A 13 -3.20 -3.75 -3.50
CA PHE A 13 -4.63 -3.59 -3.17
C PHE A 13 -5.53 -4.55 -3.94
N ALA A 14 -5.14 -5.83 -4.02
CA ALA A 14 -5.90 -6.84 -4.72
C ALA A 14 -7.24 -7.13 -4.03
N SER A 15 -8.33 -6.96 -4.77
CA SER A 15 -9.68 -7.35 -4.36
C SER A 15 -10.12 -8.70 -4.95
N LYS A 16 -9.42 -9.18 -5.98
CA LYS A 16 -9.66 -10.50 -6.57
C LYS A 16 -8.36 -11.06 -7.14
N LEU A 17 -8.11 -12.34 -6.90
CA LEU A 17 -6.91 -13.04 -7.39
C LEU A 17 -7.31 -14.37 -8.01
N LYS A 18 -6.93 -14.59 -9.27
CA LYS A 18 -7.15 -15.82 -10.01
C LYS A 18 -5.83 -16.33 -10.58
N PRO A 19 -5.15 -17.26 -9.90
CA PRO A 19 -3.97 -17.92 -10.47
C PRO A 19 -4.38 -18.87 -11.59
N SER A 20 -3.59 -18.92 -12.68
CA SER A 20 -3.79 -19.82 -13.81
C SER A 20 -2.42 -20.20 -14.39
N GLY A 21 -1.96 -21.40 -14.07
CA GLY A 21 -0.65 -21.90 -14.51
C GLY A 21 0.48 -20.96 -14.06
N ALA A 22 1.26 -20.47 -15.02
CA ALA A 22 2.39 -19.57 -14.79
C ALA A 22 2.01 -18.07 -14.71
N ARG A 23 0.71 -17.76 -14.69
CA ARG A 23 0.19 -16.38 -14.62
C ARG A 23 -0.86 -16.23 -13.54
N ALA A 24 -1.15 -14.99 -13.18
CA ALA A 24 -2.28 -14.65 -12.33
C ALA A 24 -2.99 -13.41 -12.88
N GLU A 25 -4.32 -13.44 -12.86
CA GLU A 25 -5.15 -12.26 -13.06
C GLU A 25 -5.47 -11.67 -11.69
N VAL A 26 -5.21 -10.39 -11.52
CA VAL A 26 -5.44 -9.66 -10.27
C VAL A 26 -6.29 -8.45 -10.55
N THR A 27 -7.46 -8.38 -9.93
CA THR A 27 -8.27 -7.18 -9.89
C THR A 27 -7.87 -6.38 -8.67
N ARG A 28 -7.50 -5.13 -8.88
CA ARG A 28 -7.02 -4.21 -7.85
C ARG A 28 -7.85 -2.94 -7.84
N GLU A 29 -7.88 -2.28 -6.71
CA GLU A 29 -8.52 -0.98 -6.58
C GLU A 29 -7.49 0.14 -6.81
N VAL A 30 -7.88 1.08 -7.64
CA VAL A 30 -7.14 2.30 -7.96
C VAL A 30 -8.07 3.50 -7.79
N ASP A 31 -7.54 4.71 -7.72
CA ASP A 31 -8.36 5.92 -7.47
C ASP A 31 -9.51 6.11 -8.47
N GLY A 32 -9.31 5.68 -9.72
CA GLY A 32 -10.34 5.74 -10.77
C GLY A 32 -11.34 4.58 -10.79
N GLY A 33 -11.20 3.56 -9.90
CA GLY A 33 -12.09 2.39 -9.87
C GLY A 33 -11.34 1.06 -9.78
N LEU A 34 -11.72 0.08 -10.59
CA LEU A 34 -11.10 -1.25 -10.61
C LEU A 34 -10.27 -1.45 -11.87
N GLU A 35 -9.07 -1.99 -11.68
CA GLU A 35 -8.16 -2.37 -12.75
C GLU A 35 -7.89 -3.88 -12.66
N THR A 36 -7.98 -4.59 -13.78
CA THR A 36 -7.58 -6.00 -13.84
C THR A 36 -6.32 -6.15 -14.67
N ILE A 37 -5.29 -6.68 -14.05
CA ILE A 37 -3.99 -6.93 -14.68
C ILE A 37 -3.66 -8.41 -14.70
N SER A 38 -2.96 -8.84 -15.76
CA SER A 38 -2.41 -10.20 -15.86
C SER A 38 -0.89 -10.15 -15.74
N MET A 39 -0.34 -10.91 -14.81
CA MET A 39 1.10 -10.92 -14.55
C MET A 39 1.66 -12.33 -14.50
N LYS A 40 2.97 -12.45 -14.79
CA LYS A 40 3.71 -13.71 -14.65
C LYS A 40 3.96 -14.02 -13.19
N LEU A 41 4.02 -15.30 -12.86
CA LEU A 41 4.47 -15.80 -11.57
C LEU A 41 5.94 -16.23 -11.63
N PRO A 42 6.73 -16.06 -10.57
CA PRO A 42 6.35 -15.52 -9.26
C PRO A 42 6.09 -14.01 -9.28
N ALA A 43 5.25 -13.52 -8.35
CA ALA A 43 4.85 -12.12 -8.25
C ALA A 43 4.61 -11.71 -6.80
N VAL A 44 4.64 -10.41 -6.51
CA VAL A 44 4.27 -9.86 -5.21
C VAL A 44 2.87 -9.26 -5.29
N VAL A 45 1.97 -9.75 -4.45
CA VAL A 45 0.59 -9.26 -4.37
C VAL A 45 0.35 -8.74 -2.95
N THR A 46 -0.14 -7.51 -2.84
CA THR A 46 -0.63 -7.01 -1.56
C THR A 46 -2.15 -7.06 -1.51
N THR A 47 -2.67 -7.42 -0.37
CA THR A 47 -4.11 -7.61 -0.14
C THR A 47 -4.56 -6.84 1.09
N ASP A 48 -5.84 -6.55 1.16
CA ASP A 48 -6.51 -6.05 2.33
C ASP A 48 -7.75 -6.89 2.66
N LEU A 49 -8.62 -6.36 3.51
CA LEU A 49 -9.83 -7.05 3.96
C LEU A 49 -10.84 -7.39 2.82
N ARG A 50 -10.69 -6.77 1.64
CA ARG A 50 -11.64 -6.93 0.52
C ARG A 50 -11.40 -8.18 -0.32
N LEU A 51 -10.22 -8.81 -0.21
CA LEU A 51 -9.90 -10.01 -0.99
C LEU A 51 -10.79 -11.20 -0.60
N ASN A 52 -10.98 -11.43 0.69
CA ASN A 52 -11.80 -12.53 1.23
C ASN A 52 -12.51 -12.10 2.51
N GLU A 53 -13.68 -12.66 2.73
CA GLU A 53 -14.33 -12.58 4.03
C GLU A 53 -13.55 -13.44 5.05
N PRO A 54 -13.20 -12.89 6.23
CA PRO A 54 -12.48 -13.65 7.27
C PRO A 54 -13.35 -14.82 7.77
N ARG A 55 -12.73 -15.99 7.90
CA ARG A 55 -13.41 -17.16 8.48
C ARG A 55 -13.72 -16.94 9.96
N TYR A 56 -14.85 -17.48 10.41
CA TYR A 56 -15.23 -17.45 11.83
C TYR A 56 -14.14 -18.12 12.70
N VAL A 57 -13.75 -17.43 13.74
CA VAL A 57 -12.70 -17.91 14.66
C VAL A 57 -13.35 -18.66 15.81
N THR A 58 -13.16 -19.99 15.85
CA THR A 58 -13.64 -20.83 16.94
C THR A 58 -12.58 -20.97 18.04
N LEU A 59 -13.01 -21.20 19.29
CA LEU A 59 -12.11 -21.38 20.42
C LEU A 59 -11.08 -22.50 20.20
N PRO A 60 -11.44 -23.69 19.66
CA PRO A 60 -10.44 -24.73 19.35
C PRO A 60 -9.37 -24.25 18.35
N ASN A 61 -9.74 -23.43 17.36
CA ASN A 61 -8.80 -22.90 16.38
C ASN A 61 -7.86 -21.86 16.99
N ILE A 62 -8.34 -21.04 17.93
CA ILE A 62 -7.51 -20.12 18.71
C ILE A 62 -6.45 -20.92 19.49
N MET A 63 -6.86 -22.00 20.16
CA MET A 63 -5.95 -22.84 20.93
C MET A 63 -4.92 -23.55 20.04
N LYS A 64 -5.33 -24.02 18.85
CA LYS A 64 -4.41 -24.59 17.87
C LYS A 64 -3.41 -23.56 17.35
N ALA A 65 -3.88 -22.35 17.05
CA ALA A 65 -3.02 -21.26 16.57
C ALA A 65 -1.94 -20.88 17.61
N LYS A 66 -2.31 -20.80 18.89
CA LYS A 66 -1.35 -20.51 19.97
C LYS A 66 -0.25 -21.57 20.12
N LYS A 67 -0.50 -22.82 19.70
CA LYS A 67 0.47 -23.92 19.73
C LYS A 67 1.32 -24.02 18.47
N LYS A 68 1.05 -23.23 17.44
CA LYS A 68 1.87 -23.22 16.21
C LYS A 68 3.24 -22.63 16.52
N ALA A 69 4.28 -23.27 15.99
CA ALA A 69 5.63 -22.74 16.07
C ALA A 69 5.69 -21.40 15.34
N LEU A 70 6.25 -20.40 16.01
CA LEU A 70 6.55 -19.08 15.45
C LEU A 70 8.05 -18.88 15.57
N GLU A 71 8.74 -18.90 14.46
CA GLU A 71 10.17 -18.63 14.40
C GLU A 71 10.38 -17.11 14.31
N VAL A 72 11.16 -16.56 15.22
CA VAL A 72 11.54 -15.15 15.25
C VAL A 72 13.02 -15.05 14.88
N LEU A 73 13.30 -14.54 13.68
CA LEU A 73 14.65 -14.33 13.21
C LEU A 73 15.10 -12.88 13.48
N ARG A 74 16.31 -12.73 14.00
CA ARG A 74 16.93 -11.42 14.19
C ARG A 74 17.81 -11.09 12.98
N PRO A 75 17.96 -9.81 12.59
CA PRO A 75 18.83 -9.41 11.48
C PRO A 75 20.27 -9.94 11.63
N ASP A 76 20.79 -9.93 12.84
CA ASP A 76 22.15 -10.41 13.14
C ASP A 76 22.33 -11.89 12.75
N ALA A 77 21.30 -12.72 13.00
CA ALA A 77 21.31 -14.14 12.62
C ALA A 77 21.27 -14.35 11.09
N LEU A 78 20.82 -13.33 10.35
CA LEU A 78 20.78 -13.35 8.90
C LEU A 78 22.01 -12.66 8.27
N GLY A 79 22.95 -12.18 9.08
CA GLY A 79 24.12 -11.44 8.61
C GLY A 79 23.82 -10.10 7.97
N VAL A 80 22.69 -9.49 8.33
CA VAL A 80 22.24 -8.20 7.76
C VAL A 80 22.53 -7.07 8.74
N ASP A 81 23.30 -6.06 8.28
CA ASP A 81 23.51 -4.81 9.01
C ASP A 81 22.30 -3.89 8.84
N VAL A 82 21.58 -3.65 9.93
CA VAL A 82 20.42 -2.75 10.02
C VAL A 82 20.74 -1.44 10.72
N THR A 83 22.02 -1.10 10.89
CA THR A 83 22.44 0.15 11.52
C THR A 83 21.82 1.34 10.80
N PRO A 84 21.15 2.26 11.52
CA PRO A 84 20.57 3.46 10.91
C PRO A 84 21.63 4.30 10.20
N ARG A 85 21.40 4.61 8.92
CA ARG A 85 22.31 5.45 8.10
C ARG A 85 21.83 6.89 7.98
N LEU A 86 20.66 7.20 8.57
CA LEU A 86 20.08 8.52 8.60
C LEU A 86 19.97 9.01 10.04
N THR A 87 20.36 10.25 10.27
CA THR A 87 20.18 10.91 11.57
C THR A 87 19.16 12.03 11.42
N THR A 88 18.12 12.00 12.24
CA THR A 88 17.14 13.09 12.27
C THR A 88 17.76 14.29 12.97
N LEU A 89 18.02 15.37 12.23
CA LEU A 89 18.65 16.58 12.77
C LEU A 89 17.63 17.47 13.49
N LYS A 90 16.40 17.54 12.99
CA LYS A 90 15.36 18.41 13.53
C LYS A 90 13.98 17.91 13.13
N VAL A 91 13.04 17.96 14.08
CA VAL A 91 11.61 17.76 13.85
C VAL A 91 10.90 19.06 14.18
N VAL A 92 10.10 19.58 13.26
CA VAL A 92 9.34 20.82 13.45
C VAL A 92 7.88 20.60 13.07
N GLU A 93 6.98 21.31 13.74
CA GLU A 93 5.58 21.33 13.35
C GLU A 93 5.44 21.98 11.96
N PRO A 94 4.59 21.42 11.07
CA PRO A 94 4.33 22.02 9.77
C PRO A 94 3.77 23.44 9.94
N ALA A 95 4.17 24.35 9.05
CA ALA A 95 3.62 25.70 9.05
C ALA A 95 2.09 25.67 8.92
N LYS A 96 1.40 26.44 9.74
CA LYS A 96 -0.06 26.56 9.65
C LYS A 96 -0.46 27.12 8.29
N ARG A 97 -1.34 26.41 7.59
CA ARG A 97 -1.91 26.90 6.34
C ARG A 97 -2.90 28.04 6.64
N LYS A 98 -2.86 29.08 5.83
CA LYS A 98 -3.89 30.14 5.88
C LYS A 98 -5.24 29.55 5.46
N ALA A 99 -6.31 30.14 5.99
CA ALA A 99 -7.65 29.81 5.55
C ALA A 99 -7.80 30.08 4.05
N GLY A 100 -8.59 29.26 3.36
CA GLY A 100 -8.90 29.47 1.94
C GLY A 100 -9.74 30.72 1.74
N VAL A 101 -9.76 31.21 0.50
CA VAL A 101 -10.59 32.35 0.09
C VAL A 101 -11.84 31.82 -0.60
N LYS A 102 -13.02 32.23 -0.13
CA LYS A 102 -14.28 31.95 -0.83
C LYS A 102 -14.36 32.78 -2.08
N VAL A 103 -14.76 32.19 -3.18
CA VAL A 103 -14.96 32.87 -4.49
C VAL A 103 -16.44 32.87 -4.85
N ALA A 104 -16.85 33.81 -5.72
CA ALA A 104 -18.24 34.01 -6.05
C ALA A 104 -18.83 32.89 -6.91
N ASP A 105 -18.05 32.36 -7.85
CA ASP A 105 -18.49 31.34 -8.79
C ASP A 105 -17.32 30.43 -9.26
N ALA A 106 -17.67 29.43 -10.07
CA ALA A 106 -16.71 28.46 -10.60
C ALA A 106 -15.67 29.09 -11.54
N LYS A 107 -16.07 30.13 -12.31
CA LYS A 107 -15.17 30.84 -13.22
C LYS A 107 -14.09 31.57 -12.44
N ALA A 108 -14.47 32.31 -11.40
CA ALA A 108 -13.53 32.98 -10.50
C ALA A 108 -12.58 31.98 -9.79
N LEU A 109 -13.07 30.76 -9.48
CA LEU A 109 -12.21 29.71 -8.95
C LEU A 109 -11.15 29.25 -9.96
N VAL A 110 -11.57 28.95 -11.19
CA VAL A 110 -10.65 28.54 -12.27
C VAL A 110 -9.62 29.64 -12.56
N ASP A 111 -10.04 30.90 -12.63
CA ASP A 111 -9.12 32.01 -12.85
C ASP A 111 -8.08 32.13 -11.74
N LYS A 112 -8.50 31.99 -10.48
CA LYS A 112 -7.56 32.00 -9.35
C LYS A 112 -6.61 30.78 -9.35
N LEU A 113 -7.10 29.58 -9.64
CA LEU A 113 -6.26 28.39 -9.73
C LEU A 113 -5.22 28.51 -10.85
N ARG A 114 -5.60 29.13 -11.98
CA ARG A 114 -4.71 29.31 -13.13
C ARG A 114 -3.72 30.44 -12.94
N ASN A 115 -4.20 31.62 -12.54
CA ASN A 115 -3.40 32.86 -12.56
C ASN A 115 -2.67 33.11 -11.23
N ASP A 116 -3.33 32.86 -10.08
CA ASP A 116 -2.76 33.11 -8.75
C ASP A 116 -1.99 31.90 -8.24
N ALA A 117 -2.63 30.74 -8.21
CA ALA A 117 -2.05 29.53 -7.68
C ALA A 117 -1.17 28.75 -8.69
N LYS A 118 -1.41 28.92 -9.98
CA LYS A 118 -0.68 28.27 -11.09
C LYS A 118 -0.63 26.74 -10.97
N VAL A 119 -1.76 26.15 -10.61
CA VAL A 119 -1.88 24.70 -10.41
C VAL A 119 -2.66 23.99 -11.52
N ILE A 120 -3.28 24.76 -12.42
CA ILE A 120 -3.96 24.28 -13.64
C ILE A 120 -3.61 25.15 -14.84
#